data_523e3d1c4f4aa36ec3ccae8510bf31e4
#
_entry.id   523e3d1c4f4aa36ec3ccae8510bf31e4
#
_cell.length_a   1.000
_cell.length_b   1.000
_cell.length_c   1.000
_cell.angle_alpha   90.00
_cell.angle_beta   90.00
_cell.angle_gamma   90.00
#
_symmetry.space_group_name_H-M   'P 1'
#
loop_
_entity.id
_entity.type
_entity.pdbx_description
1 polymer ?
#
loop_
_entity_poly.entity_id
_entity_poly.type
_entity_poly.pdbx_seq_one_letter_code
_entity_poly.pdbx_strand_id
1 'polypeptide(L)'
;MALNAIVLAAFAPAHTEPGVIDMYLFLNLLSLAIAAAGLAYAVNAFKQIMAKDAGDDLMQKIAKSVQDGAKAFLYAEYKWLAVFVAVVFVLLMVGTDNPANGQYLGYRTAIAFLLGCGASATAGYFGMHCATRAAVRTTQAAKTSLGGALDVAFKSGTVMGMTVVSMGLVGITLLFLLYGAPDQNKDAVNYINYVLGFSFGASSIALFARVGGGIFTKAADVGGDLVGKVEAGIPEDDPRNPATIADNVGDNVGDVAGMGADLFESYVGAIISTAIIGFSLVPGGLTGKDHEEALTSLLMYPVVLAAVGVVAS
;
A
#
# COMPACT_ATOMS: atom_id res chain seq x y z
N MET A 1 -17.71 -15.40 24.66
CA MET A 1 -16.97 -16.68 24.87
C MET A 1 -17.07 -17.62 23.66
N ALA A 2 -18.24 -17.95 23.13
CA ALA A 2 -18.36 -18.90 21.99
C ALA A 2 -17.68 -18.41 20.70
N LEU A 3 -17.75 -17.13 20.35
CA LEU A 3 -17.11 -16.57 19.16
C LEU A 3 -15.58 -16.62 19.23
N ASN A 4 -14.99 -16.35 20.40
CA ASN A 4 -13.55 -16.49 20.62
C ASN A 4 -13.09 -17.94 20.48
N ALA A 5 -13.88 -18.90 20.97
CA ALA A 5 -13.55 -20.32 20.86
C ALA A 5 -13.61 -20.82 19.38
N ILE A 6 -14.53 -20.31 18.56
CA ILE A 6 -14.63 -20.63 17.14
C ILE A 6 -13.47 -19.99 16.35
N VAL A 7 -13.12 -18.74 16.66
CA VAL A 7 -11.98 -18.04 16.01
C VAL A 7 -10.66 -18.71 16.43
N LEU A 8 -10.48 -19.01 17.72
CA LEU A 8 -9.32 -19.76 18.21
C LEU A 8 -9.20 -21.14 17.56
N ALA A 9 -10.29 -21.88 17.42
CA ALA A 9 -10.28 -23.20 16.80
C ALA A 9 -10.03 -23.17 15.28
N ALA A 10 -10.43 -22.10 14.60
CA ALA A 10 -10.24 -21.94 13.15
C ALA A 10 -8.83 -21.48 12.75
N PHE A 11 -8.14 -20.74 13.63
CA PHE A 11 -6.85 -20.07 13.33
C PHE A 11 -5.69 -20.53 14.22
N ALA A 12 -5.92 -21.34 15.25
CA ALA A 12 -4.87 -21.82 16.13
C ALA A 12 -4.18 -23.07 15.52
N PRO A 13 -2.84 -23.09 15.40
CA PRO A 13 -2.11 -24.32 15.17
C PRO A 13 -2.30 -25.25 16.36
N ALA A 14 -2.40 -26.56 16.08
CA ALA A 14 -2.81 -27.61 17.04
C ALA A 14 -1.88 -27.80 18.27
N HIS A 15 -0.79 -27.03 18.37
CA HIS A 15 0.28 -27.25 19.35
C HIS A 15 0.79 -26.00 20.08
N THR A 16 0.16 -24.83 19.89
CA THR A 16 0.59 -23.56 20.55
C THR A 16 -0.07 -23.41 21.92
N GLU A 17 0.68 -22.95 22.92
CA GLU A 17 0.18 -22.73 24.29
C GLU A 17 -0.92 -21.66 24.32
N PRO A 18 -2.03 -21.87 25.07
CA PRO A 18 -3.21 -20.98 25.05
C PRO A 18 -2.90 -19.50 25.32
N GLY A 19 -2.01 -19.20 26.25
CA GLY A 19 -1.67 -17.82 26.60
C GLY A 19 -0.91 -17.08 25.50
N VAL A 20 -0.12 -17.76 24.71
CA VAL A 20 0.62 -17.20 23.57
C VAL A 20 -0.32 -16.89 22.42
N ILE A 21 -1.27 -17.79 22.16
CA ILE A 21 -2.32 -17.58 21.15
C ILE A 21 -3.16 -16.36 21.51
N ASP A 22 -3.55 -16.20 22.75
CA ASP A 22 -4.37 -15.07 23.22
C ASP A 22 -3.63 -13.73 23.02
N MET A 23 -2.34 -13.69 23.34
CA MET A 23 -1.49 -12.50 23.11
C MET A 23 -1.35 -12.18 21.61
N TYR A 24 -1.03 -13.19 20.79
CA TYR A 24 -0.89 -13.03 19.34
C TYR A 24 -2.16 -12.51 18.70
N LEU A 25 -3.31 -13.13 19.03
CA LEU A 25 -4.61 -12.73 18.50
C LEU A 25 -4.99 -11.31 18.95
N PHE A 26 -4.75 -10.99 20.24
CA PHE A 26 -5.03 -9.66 20.77
C PHE A 26 -4.24 -8.57 20.05
N LEU A 27 -2.92 -8.75 19.87
CA LEU A 27 -2.07 -7.76 19.21
C LEU A 27 -2.44 -7.59 17.73
N ASN A 28 -2.77 -8.69 17.03
CA ASN A 28 -3.24 -8.60 15.64
C ASN A 28 -4.58 -7.87 15.53
N LEU A 29 -5.55 -8.20 16.36
CA LEU A 29 -6.87 -7.55 16.34
C LEU A 29 -6.78 -6.07 16.73
N LEU A 30 -5.93 -5.72 17.68
CA LEU A 30 -5.66 -4.33 18.05
C LEU A 30 -5.04 -3.56 16.88
N SER A 31 -4.03 -4.13 16.22
CA SER A 31 -3.39 -3.51 15.06
C SER A 31 -4.36 -3.35 13.89
N LEU A 32 -5.23 -4.35 13.66
CA LEU A 32 -6.27 -4.28 12.65
C LEU A 32 -7.30 -3.18 12.96
N ALA A 33 -7.70 -3.04 14.22
CA ALA A 33 -8.62 -1.99 14.65
C ALA A 33 -8.03 -0.59 14.46
N ILE A 34 -6.75 -0.41 14.77
CA ILE A 34 -6.02 0.85 14.55
C ILE A 34 -5.93 1.16 13.05
N ALA A 35 -5.59 0.17 12.23
CA ALA A 35 -5.53 0.33 10.78
C ALA A 35 -6.91 0.68 10.18
N ALA A 36 -7.97 0.06 10.65
CA ALA A 36 -9.34 0.40 10.26
C ALA A 36 -9.73 1.84 10.66
N ALA A 37 -9.32 2.28 11.84
CA ALA A 37 -9.50 3.66 12.27
C ALA A 37 -8.74 4.65 11.38
N GLY A 38 -7.51 4.31 10.98
CA GLY A 38 -6.71 5.10 10.02
C GLY A 38 -7.38 5.22 8.66
N LEU A 39 -7.94 4.13 8.12
CA LEU A 39 -8.73 4.17 6.88
C LEU A 39 -10.00 5.02 7.03
N ALA A 40 -10.70 4.91 8.16
CA ALA A 40 -11.86 5.75 8.44
C ALA A 40 -11.51 7.24 8.51
N TYR A 41 -10.35 7.56 9.10
CA TYR A 41 -9.83 8.92 9.11
C TYR A 41 -9.50 9.42 7.70
N ALA A 42 -8.84 8.61 6.86
CA ALA A 42 -8.57 8.95 5.46
C ALA A 42 -9.87 9.24 4.67
N VAL A 43 -10.88 8.40 4.83
CA VAL A 43 -12.21 8.63 4.21
C VAL A 43 -12.86 9.92 4.71
N ASN A 44 -12.76 10.23 5.99
CA ASN A 44 -13.29 11.48 6.55
C ASN A 44 -12.54 12.70 6.01
N ALA A 45 -11.21 12.66 5.95
CA ALA A 45 -10.39 13.72 5.38
C ALA A 45 -10.72 13.93 3.89
N PHE A 46 -10.91 12.86 3.12
CA PHE A 46 -11.36 12.93 1.73
C PHE A 46 -12.72 13.62 1.60
N LYS A 47 -13.70 13.27 2.45
CA LYS A 47 -15.01 13.95 2.48
C LYS A 47 -14.88 15.44 2.78
N GLN A 48 -14.01 15.84 3.70
CA GLN A 48 -13.74 17.24 4.01
C GLN A 48 -13.16 18.01 2.81
N ILE A 49 -12.24 17.39 2.05
CA ILE A 49 -11.71 17.95 0.81
C ILE A 49 -12.85 18.12 -0.20
N MET A 50 -13.66 17.09 -0.42
CA MET A 50 -14.76 17.13 -1.39
C MET A 50 -15.85 18.15 -1.07
N ALA A 51 -15.98 18.54 0.19
CA ALA A 51 -16.91 19.61 0.62
C ALA A 51 -16.40 21.03 0.32
N LYS A 52 -15.12 21.20 -0.05
CA LYS A 52 -14.55 22.50 -0.43
C LYS A 52 -14.98 22.86 -1.86
N ASP A 53 -15.05 24.17 -2.12
CA ASP A 53 -15.39 24.71 -3.45
C ASP A 53 -14.38 24.26 -4.52
N ALA A 54 -14.88 23.79 -5.64
CA ALA A 54 -14.08 23.33 -6.79
C ALA A 54 -13.75 24.44 -7.82
N GLY A 55 -14.17 25.66 -7.55
CA GLY A 55 -13.95 26.81 -8.43
C GLY A 55 -14.92 26.90 -9.62
N ASP A 56 -14.57 27.73 -10.57
CA ASP A 56 -15.38 28.02 -11.74
C ASP A 56 -15.43 26.85 -12.76
N ASP A 57 -16.34 26.98 -13.75
CA ASP A 57 -16.58 25.94 -14.76
C ASP A 57 -15.31 25.60 -15.58
N LEU A 58 -14.44 26.61 -15.84
CA LEU A 58 -13.20 26.38 -16.58
C LEU A 58 -12.21 25.55 -15.76
N MET A 59 -12.04 25.89 -14.49
CA MET A 59 -11.19 25.12 -13.57
C MET A 59 -11.67 23.67 -13.45
N GLN A 60 -12.98 23.47 -13.32
CA GLN A 60 -13.56 22.13 -13.23
C GLN A 60 -13.40 21.35 -14.53
N LYS A 61 -13.50 22.00 -15.70
CA LYS A 61 -13.27 21.36 -17.01
C LYS A 61 -11.82 20.91 -17.17
N ILE A 62 -10.86 21.75 -16.81
CA ILE A 62 -9.43 21.40 -16.84
C ILE A 62 -9.15 20.23 -15.87
N ALA A 63 -9.60 20.33 -14.62
CA ALA A 63 -9.47 19.28 -13.63
C ALA A 63 -10.08 17.94 -14.11
N LYS A 64 -11.20 17.99 -14.82
CA LYS A 64 -11.81 16.81 -15.42
C LYS A 64 -10.93 16.19 -16.49
N SER A 65 -10.30 16.98 -17.34
CA SER A 65 -9.37 16.49 -18.36
C SER A 65 -8.17 15.78 -17.73
N VAL A 66 -7.59 16.33 -16.65
CA VAL A 66 -6.50 15.68 -15.88
C VAL A 66 -7.00 14.38 -15.25
N GLN A 67 -8.19 14.36 -14.64
CA GLN A 67 -8.77 13.15 -14.05
C GLN A 67 -8.99 12.04 -15.10
N ASP A 68 -9.49 12.41 -16.27
CA ASP A 68 -9.76 11.45 -17.33
C ASP A 68 -8.44 10.90 -17.94
N GLY A 69 -7.42 11.75 -18.10
CA GLY A 69 -6.06 11.34 -18.50
C GLY A 69 -5.41 10.40 -17.47
N ALA A 70 -5.46 10.75 -16.18
CA ALA A 70 -4.93 9.92 -15.12
C ALA A 70 -5.62 8.54 -15.02
N LYS A 71 -6.94 8.48 -15.23
CA LYS A 71 -7.67 7.20 -15.32
C LYS A 71 -7.26 6.38 -16.54
N ALA A 72 -7.10 7.02 -17.71
CA ALA A 72 -6.68 6.35 -18.93
C ALA A 72 -5.30 5.73 -18.77
N PHE A 73 -4.36 6.47 -18.16
CA PHE A 73 -3.03 5.94 -17.83
C PHE A 73 -3.11 4.72 -16.92
N LEU A 74 -3.78 4.82 -15.76
CA LEU A 74 -3.90 3.70 -14.83
C LEU A 74 -4.57 2.48 -15.47
N TYR A 75 -5.58 2.69 -16.30
CA TYR A 75 -6.23 1.58 -16.99
C TYR A 75 -5.27 0.85 -17.93
N ALA A 76 -4.46 1.61 -18.68
CA ALA A 76 -3.46 1.04 -19.57
C ALA A 76 -2.37 0.29 -18.80
N GLU A 77 -1.88 0.86 -17.72
CA GLU A 77 -0.86 0.29 -16.85
C GLU A 77 -1.36 -0.98 -16.16
N TYR A 78 -2.52 -0.94 -15.50
CA TYR A 78 -3.08 -2.08 -14.76
C TYR A 78 -3.43 -3.25 -15.68
N LYS A 79 -3.76 -3.00 -16.94
CA LYS A 79 -3.98 -4.07 -17.92
C LYS A 79 -2.71 -4.92 -18.13
N TRP A 80 -1.56 -4.28 -18.28
CA TRP A 80 -0.28 -4.99 -18.44
C TRP A 80 0.21 -5.58 -17.12
N LEU A 81 0.01 -4.89 -16.03
CA LEU A 81 0.29 -5.39 -14.69
C LEU A 81 -0.52 -6.66 -14.38
N ALA A 82 -1.79 -6.72 -14.76
CA ALA A 82 -2.62 -7.91 -14.56
C ALA A 82 -2.04 -9.14 -15.27
N VAL A 83 -1.49 -8.97 -16.48
CA VAL A 83 -0.82 -10.05 -17.19
C VAL A 83 0.44 -10.49 -16.45
N PHE A 84 1.28 -9.54 -16.04
CA PHE A 84 2.48 -9.84 -15.24
C PHE A 84 2.14 -10.56 -13.93
N VAL A 85 1.17 -10.04 -13.18
CA VAL A 85 0.71 -10.63 -11.91
C VAL A 85 0.19 -12.05 -12.12
N ALA A 86 -0.57 -12.30 -13.18
CA ALA A 86 -1.07 -13.64 -13.50
C ALA A 86 0.07 -14.63 -13.79
N VAL A 87 1.08 -14.21 -14.56
CA VAL A 87 2.25 -15.05 -14.86
C VAL A 87 3.03 -15.36 -13.57
N VAL A 88 3.34 -14.35 -12.78
CA VAL A 88 4.10 -14.53 -11.52
C VAL A 88 3.30 -15.37 -10.52
N PHE A 89 1.99 -15.17 -10.43
CA PHE A 89 1.12 -15.99 -9.59
C PHE A 89 1.23 -17.48 -9.95
N VAL A 90 1.14 -17.82 -11.23
CA VAL A 90 1.29 -19.22 -11.69
C VAL A 90 2.69 -19.75 -11.39
N LEU A 91 3.74 -18.95 -11.61
CA LEU A 91 5.10 -19.35 -11.29
C LEU A 91 5.30 -19.60 -9.79
N LEU A 92 4.71 -18.79 -8.93
CA LEU A 92 4.76 -18.99 -7.48
C LEU A 92 3.97 -20.24 -7.06
N MET A 93 2.82 -20.49 -7.67
CA MET A 93 2.02 -21.70 -7.39
C MET A 93 2.78 -22.99 -7.67
N VAL A 94 3.59 -23.01 -8.74
CA VAL A 94 4.29 -24.23 -9.17
C VAL A 94 5.74 -24.28 -8.66
N GLY A 95 6.42 -23.13 -8.61
CA GLY A 95 7.87 -23.06 -8.39
C GLY A 95 8.31 -23.14 -6.92
N THR A 96 7.42 -22.86 -5.97
CA THR A 96 7.76 -22.84 -4.54
C THR A 96 7.36 -24.13 -3.80
N ASP A 97 6.70 -25.06 -4.46
CA ASP A 97 6.41 -26.38 -3.89
C ASP A 97 7.65 -27.27 -3.98
N ASN A 98 8.02 -27.88 -2.85
CA ASN A 98 9.04 -28.93 -2.80
C ASN A 98 8.46 -30.24 -2.28
N PRO A 99 7.92 -31.08 -3.16
CA PRO A 99 7.29 -32.34 -2.79
C PRO A 99 8.23 -33.33 -2.08
N ALA A 100 9.54 -33.24 -2.35
CA ALA A 100 10.55 -34.11 -1.74
C ALA A 100 10.66 -33.91 -0.22
N ASN A 101 10.36 -32.69 0.26
CA ASN A 101 10.39 -32.35 1.68
C ASN A 101 8.99 -32.21 2.30
N GLY A 102 7.91 -32.52 1.53
CA GLY A 102 6.54 -32.34 1.97
C GLY A 102 6.11 -30.86 2.11
N GLN A 103 6.85 -29.95 1.51
CA GLN A 103 6.60 -28.50 1.56
C GLN A 103 5.74 -28.07 0.38
N TYR A 104 4.54 -27.59 0.68
CA TYR A 104 3.60 -27.02 -0.28
C TYR A 104 3.42 -25.53 0.01
N LEU A 105 4.41 -24.74 -0.37
CA LEU A 105 4.49 -23.30 -0.09
C LEU A 105 3.76 -22.45 -1.14
N GLY A 106 3.60 -22.99 -2.35
CA GLY A 106 3.23 -22.24 -3.54
C GLY A 106 1.93 -21.48 -3.42
N TYR A 107 0.85 -22.12 -3.04
CA TYR A 107 -0.46 -21.46 -3.01
C TYR A 107 -0.55 -20.35 -1.95
N ARG A 108 0.09 -20.51 -0.77
CA ARG A 108 0.08 -19.50 0.29
C ARG A 108 0.89 -18.27 -0.10
N THR A 109 2.09 -18.48 -0.62
CA THR A 109 2.94 -17.40 -1.15
C THR A 109 2.26 -16.67 -2.32
N ALA A 110 1.63 -17.42 -3.23
CA ALA A 110 0.92 -16.85 -4.38
C ALA A 110 -0.31 -16.02 -3.95
N ILE A 111 -1.08 -16.48 -2.96
CA ILE A 111 -2.20 -15.70 -2.39
C ILE A 111 -1.67 -14.42 -1.71
N ALA A 112 -0.63 -14.52 -0.89
CA ALA A 112 -0.02 -13.36 -0.26
C ALA A 112 0.50 -12.35 -1.31
N PHE A 113 1.11 -12.84 -2.39
CA PHE A 113 1.54 -12.02 -3.53
C PHE A 113 0.35 -11.25 -4.16
N LEU A 114 -0.76 -11.92 -4.44
CA LEU A 114 -1.96 -11.25 -4.97
C LEU A 114 -2.53 -10.19 -4.01
N LEU A 115 -2.54 -10.49 -2.71
CA LEU A 115 -2.99 -9.53 -1.70
C LEU A 115 -2.07 -8.30 -1.65
N GLY A 116 -0.75 -8.50 -1.76
CA GLY A 116 0.23 -7.42 -1.83
C GLY A 116 0.05 -6.56 -3.08
N CYS A 117 -0.12 -7.18 -4.24
CA CYS A 117 -0.41 -6.48 -5.49
C CYS A 117 -1.71 -5.67 -5.38
N GLY A 118 -2.78 -6.28 -4.88
CA GLY A 118 -4.09 -5.63 -4.74
C GLY A 118 -4.07 -4.45 -3.78
N ALA A 119 -3.39 -4.60 -2.64
CA ALA A 119 -3.28 -3.55 -1.64
C ALA A 119 -2.48 -2.35 -2.17
N SER A 120 -1.31 -2.58 -2.79
CA SER A 120 -0.47 -1.54 -3.39
C SER A 120 -1.19 -0.79 -4.52
N ALA A 121 -1.79 -1.51 -5.47
CA ALA A 121 -2.57 -0.91 -6.56
C ALA A 121 -3.76 -0.09 -6.04
N THR A 122 -4.45 -0.58 -5.02
CA THR A 122 -5.58 0.11 -4.40
C THR A 122 -5.13 1.40 -3.70
N ALA A 123 -4.02 1.36 -2.95
CA ALA A 123 -3.47 2.53 -2.29
C ALA A 123 -3.06 3.62 -3.31
N GLY A 124 -2.36 3.25 -4.39
CA GLY A 124 -2.00 4.17 -5.48
C GLY A 124 -3.23 4.78 -6.17
N TYR A 125 -4.25 3.97 -6.45
CA TYR A 125 -5.51 4.43 -7.05
C TYR A 125 -6.23 5.46 -6.17
N PHE A 126 -6.40 5.17 -4.88
CA PHE A 126 -7.09 6.09 -3.95
C PHE A 126 -6.31 7.38 -3.75
N GLY A 127 -4.98 7.32 -3.64
CA GLY A 127 -4.13 8.50 -3.53
C GLY A 127 -4.29 9.43 -4.74
N MET A 128 -4.12 8.89 -5.94
CA MET A 128 -4.31 9.66 -7.17
C MET A 128 -5.74 10.17 -7.34
N HIS A 129 -6.74 9.35 -6.98
CA HIS A 129 -8.15 9.76 -7.02
C HIS A 129 -8.41 10.96 -6.10
N CYS A 130 -7.78 11.01 -4.93
CA CYS A 130 -7.85 12.15 -4.02
C CYS A 130 -7.08 13.35 -4.60
N ALA A 131 -5.84 13.18 -5.01
CA ALA A 131 -4.95 14.25 -5.45
C ALA A 131 -5.52 15.03 -6.65
N THR A 132 -6.00 14.33 -7.69
CA THR A 132 -6.59 14.96 -8.87
C THR A 132 -7.86 15.77 -8.58
N ARG A 133 -8.55 15.49 -7.48
CA ARG A 133 -9.73 16.25 -7.02
C ARG A 133 -9.39 17.33 -6.02
N ALA A 134 -8.33 17.13 -5.23
CA ALA A 134 -7.84 18.13 -4.29
C ALA A 134 -7.16 19.29 -5.02
N ALA A 135 -6.42 19.03 -6.11
CA ALA A 135 -5.68 20.03 -6.85
C ALA A 135 -6.51 21.25 -7.24
N VAL A 136 -7.69 21.07 -7.87
CA VAL A 136 -8.57 22.17 -8.26
C VAL A 136 -9.11 22.95 -7.04
N ARG A 137 -9.36 22.26 -5.92
CA ARG A 137 -9.82 22.88 -4.67
C ARG A 137 -8.71 23.65 -3.96
N THR A 138 -7.48 23.13 -4.03
CA THR A 138 -6.28 23.84 -3.57
C THR A 138 -6.10 25.15 -4.34
N THR A 139 -6.22 25.10 -5.67
CA THR A 139 -6.13 26.28 -6.54
C THR A 139 -7.23 27.29 -6.22
N GLN A 140 -8.49 26.83 -6.03
CA GLN A 140 -9.58 27.71 -5.65
C GLN A 140 -9.37 28.35 -4.27
N ALA A 141 -8.91 27.59 -3.28
CA ALA A 141 -8.59 28.11 -1.95
C ALA A 141 -7.44 29.12 -2.00
N ALA A 142 -6.47 28.92 -2.88
CA ALA A 142 -5.33 29.84 -3.06
C ALA A 142 -5.74 31.25 -3.52
N LYS A 143 -6.89 31.37 -4.21
CA LYS A 143 -7.46 32.69 -4.59
C LYS A 143 -7.81 33.56 -3.37
N THR A 144 -8.08 32.94 -2.22
CA THR A 144 -8.50 33.63 -0.99
C THR A 144 -7.43 33.67 0.07
N SER A 145 -6.70 32.57 0.29
CA SER A 145 -5.60 32.53 1.27
C SER A 145 -4.63 31.37 1.02
N LEU A 146 -3.34 31.62 1.25
CA LEU A 146 -2.31 30.61 1.21
C LEU A 146 -2.53 29.51 2.27
N GLY A 147 -2.93 29.88 3.48
CA GLY A 147 -3.21 28.92 4.56
C GLY A 147 -4.38 27.98 4.23
N GLY A 148 -5.42 28.49 3.55
CA GLY A 148 -6.55 27.67 3.08
C GLY A 148 -6.13 26.68 1.99
N ALA A 149 -5.25 27.08 1.07
CA ALA A 149 -4.70 26.21 0.04
C ALA A 149 -3.82 25.10 0.65
N LEU A 150 -2.95 25.46 1.59
CA LEU A 150 -2.09 24.51 2.29
C LEU A 150 -2.92 23.48 3.08
N ASP A 151 -4.00 23.89 3.75
CA ASP A 151 -4.91 22.97 4.48
C ASP A 151 -5.47 21.89 3.53
N VAL A 152 -5.91 22.27 2.33
CA VAL A 152 -6.43 21.32 1.35
C VAL A 152 -5.33 20.40 0.83
N ALA A 153 -4.16 20.95 0.49
CA ALA A 153 -3.03 20.19 -0.04
C ALA A 153 -2.51 19.17 1.00
N PHE A 154 -2.29 19.59 2.25
CA PHE A 154 -1.85 18.71 3.33
C PHE A 154 -2.88 17.61 3.62
N LYS A 155 -4.16 17.94 3.66
CA LYS A 155 -5.22 16.92 3.81
C LYS A 155 -5.21 15.90 2.69
N SER A 156 -4.92 16.32 1.45
CA SER A 156 -4.77 15.38 0.32
C SER A 156 -3.60 14.42 0.54
N GLY A 157 -2.45 14.94 0.95
CA GLY A 157 -1.30 14.11 1.33
C GLY A 157 -1.61 13.16 2.50
N THR A 158 -2.32 13.65 3.52
CA THR A 158 -2.78 12.83 4.65
C THR A 158 -3.69 11.67 4.21
N VAL A 159 -4.63 11.90 3.27
CA VAL A 159 -5.46 10.82 2.72
C VAL A 159 -4.61 9.74 2.09
N MET A 160 -3.61 10.11 1.29
CA MET A 160 -2.69 9.16 0.67
C MET A 160 -1.85 8.43 1.71
N GLY A 161 -1.18 9.15 2.61
CA GLY A 161 -0.30 8.58 3.64
C GLY A 161 -1.06 7.61 4.55
N MET A 162 -2.22 8.02 5.09
CA MET A 162 -3.05 7.16 5.93
C MET A 162 -3.58 5.93 5.18
N THR A 163 -3.91 6.06 3.90
CA THR A 163 -4.32 4.91 3.09
C THR A 163 -3.19 3.91 2.94
N VAL A 164 -1.97 4.38 2.62
CA VAL A 164 -0.77 3.54 2.45
C VAL A 164 -0.46 2.77 3.74
N VAL A 165 -0.28 3.47 4.86
CA VAL A 165 0.14 2.82 6.12
C VAL A 165 -0.95 1.90 6.68
N SER A 166 -2.21 2.31 6.58
CA SER A 166 -3.32 1.49 7.07
C SER A 166 -3.57 0.27 6.21
N MET A 167 -3.52 0.37 4.86
CA MET A 167 -3.66 -0.78 3.97
C MET A 167 -2.50 -1.77 4.12
N GLY A 168 -1.27 -1.29 4.31
CA GLY A 168 -0.11 -2.12 4.61
C GLY A 168 -0.28 -2.91 5.91
N LEU A 169 -0.70 -2.21 6.97
CA LEU A 169 -0.94 -2.84 8.27
C LEU A 169 -2.11 -3.83 8.23
N VAL A 170 -3.22 -3.50 7.54
CA VAL A 170 -4.34 -4.44 7.31
C VAL A 170 -3.85 -5.69 6.59
N GLY A 171 -3.08 -5.53 5.51
CA GLY A 171 -2.60 -6.67 4.72
C GLY A 171 -1.71 -7.61 5.55
N ILE A 172 -0.76 -7.07 6.28
CA ILE A 172 0.16 -7.86 7.14
C ILE A 172 -0.61 -8.55 8.27
N THR A 173 -1.48 -7.84 8.98
CA THR A 173 -2.26 -8.40 10.09
C THR A 173 -3.23 -9.48 9.61
N LEU A 174 -3.87 -9.29 8.45
CA LEU A 174 -4.73 -10.32 7.85
C LEU A 174 -3.94 -11.58 7.48
N LEU A 175 -2.73 -11.44 6.92
CA LEU A 175 -1.87 -12.59 6.62
C LEU A 175 -1.45 -13.32 7.89
N PHE A 176 -1.10 -12.58 8.94
CA PHE A 176 -0.76 -13.16 10.23
C PHE A 176 -1.94 -13.92 10.82
N LEU A 177 -3.15 -13.38 10.73
CA LEU A 177 -4.37 -14.08 11.16
C LEU A 177 -4.68 -15.32 10.31
N LEU A 178 -4.48 -15.23 8.97
CA LEU A 178 -4.75 -16.35 8.06
C LEU A 178 -3.78 -17.50 8.20
N TYR A 179 -2.51 -17.21 8.47
CA TYR A 179 -1.47 -18.24 8.57
C TYR A 179 -1.22 -18.72 10.01
N GLY A 180 -1.84 -18.05 10.99
CA GLY A 180 -1.76 -18.41 12.41
C GLY A 180 -0.46 -17.96 13.08
N ALA A 181 -0.35 -18.27 14.36
CA ALA A 181 0.88 -18.04 15.12
C ALA A 181 1.99 -19.03 14.67
N PRO A 182 3.26 -18.61 14.64
CA PRO A 182 4.37 -19.52 14.30
C PRO A 182 4.53 -20.59 15.38
N ASP A 183 4.58 -21.86 14.96
CA ASP A 183 4.79 -23.04 15.83
C ASP A 183 6.27 -23.46 15.81
N GLN A 184 6.76 -23.96 16.95
CA GLN A 184 8.15 -24.45 17.12
C GLN A 184 8.58 -25.53 16.12
N ASN A 185 7.66 -26.36 15.69
CA ASN A 185 7.99 -27.66 15.11
C ASN A 185 7.96 -27.72 13.59
N LYS A 186 7.40 -26.76 12.91
CA LYS A 186 7.15 -27.00 11.48
C LYS A 186 7.55 -25.91 10.52
N ASP A 187 7.41 -24.63 10.85
CA ASP A 187 7.25 -23.76 9.72
C ASP A 187 7.77 -22.30 9.87
N ALA A 188 8.71 -22.05 10.75
CA ALA A 188 9.30 -20.72 10.88
C ALA A 188 9.80 -20.16 9.54
N VAL A 189 10.53 -20.98 8.79
CA VAL A 189 11.04 -20.63 7.45
C VAL A 189 9.88 -20.53 6.44
N ASN A 190 8.91 -21.44 6.53
CA ASN A 190 7.74 -21.44 5.65
C ASN A 190 6.84 -20.23 5.89
N TYR A 191 6.63 -19.87 7.16
CA TYR A 191 5.86 -18.69 7.54
C TYR A 191 6.45 -17.39 6.96
N ILE A 192 7.78 -17.26 7.05
CA ILE A 192 8.52 -16.15 6.46
C ILE A 192 8.27 -16.09 4.95
N ASN A 193 8.34 -17.23 4.25
CA ASN A 193 8.12 -17.28 2.80
C ASN A 193 6.70 -16.85 2.39
N TYR A 194 5.68 -17.19 3.19
CA TYR A 194 4.32 -16.72 2.91
C TYR A 194 4.20 -15.19 3.01
N VAL A 195 4.75 -14.63 4.07
CA VAL A 195 4.70 -13.18 4.31
C VAL A 195 5.54 -12.41 3.30
N LEU A 196 6.68 -12.96 2.87
CA LEU A 196 7.50 -12.40 1.78
C LEU A 196 6.72 -12.29 0.46
N GLY A 197 5.79 -13.21 0.20
CA GLY A 197 4.90 -13.12 -0.95
C GLY A 197 4.16 -11.78 -1.02
N PHE A 198 3.66 -11.28 0.10
CA PHE A 198 2.97 -9.99 0.18
C PHE A 198 3.88 -8.81 -0.16
N SER A 199 5.09 -8.79 0.42
CA SER A 199 6.09 -7.77 0.10
C SER A 199 6.48 -7.82 -1.37
N PHE A 200 6.68 -9.02 -1.94
CA PHE A 200 7.01 -9.20 -3.35
C PHE A 200 5.89 -8.69 -4.28
N GLY A 201 4.61 -8.91 -3.89
CA GLY A 201 3.47 -8.35 -4.61
C GLY A 201 3.44 -6.83 -4.56
N ALA A 202 3.65 -6.24 -3.40
CA ALA A 202 3.75 -4.79 -3.21
C ALA A 202 4.89 -4.19 -4.06
N SER A 203 6.08 -4.80 -4.01
CA SER A 203 7.27 -4.41 -4.76
C SER A 203 7.06 -4.47 -6.27
N SER A 204 6.38 -5.51 -6.75
CA SER A 204 6.07 -5.65 -8.17
C SER A 204 5.21 -4.50 -8.69
N ILE A 205 4.15 -4.14 -7.99
CA ILE A 205 3.30 -3.00 -8.37
C ILE A 205 4.06 -1.68 -8.28
N ALA A 206 4.82 -1.47 -7.20
CA ALA A 206 5.60 -0.26 -6.98
C ALA A 206 6.62 -0.03 -8.09
N LEU A 207 7.35 -1.07 -8.49
CA LEU A 207 8.33 -0.99 -9.56
C LEU A 207 7.69 -0.48 -10.87
N PHE A 208 6.59 -1.11 -11.31
CA PHE A 208 5.94 -0.74 -12.56
C PHE A 208 5.28 0.63 -12.48
N ALA A 209 4.55 0.93 -11.41
CA ALA A 209 3.89 2.21 -11.21
C ALA A 209 4.90 3.36 -11.16
N ARG A 210 6.02 3.18 -10.46
CA ARG A 210 7.06 4.20 -10.35
C ARG A 210 7.81 4.41 -11.67
N VAL A 211 8.21 3.34 -12.33
CA VAL A 211 8.95 3.43 -13.62
C VAL A 211 8.03 3.92 -14.72
N GLY A 212 6.83 3.35 -14.85
CA GLY A 212 5.85 3.75 -15.86
C GLY A 212 5.39 5.19 -15.69
N GLY A 213 5.01 5.57 -14.46
CA GLY A 213 4.63 6.93 -14.10
C GLY A 213 5.75 7.93 -14.34
N GLY A 214 6.97 7.62 -13.90
CA GLY A 214 8.15 8.48 -14.07
C GLY A 214 8.54 8.69 -15.54
N ILE A 215 8.46 7.65 -16.38
CA ILE A 215 8.69 7.77 -17.83
C ILE A 215 7.62 8.67 -18.45
N PHE A 216 6.35 8.46 -18.11
CA PHE A 216 5.25 9.27 -18.64
C PHE A 216 5.39 10.73 -18.24
N THR A 217 5.66 11.03 -16.95
CA THR A 217 5.88 12.39 -16.43
C THR A 217 6.99 13.08 -17.21
N LYS A 218 8.15 12.45 -17.34
CA LYS A 218 9.27 13.08 -18.04
C LYS A 218 9.04 13.21 -19.55
N ALA A 219 8.32 12.30 -20.16
CA ALA A 219 7.96 12.42 -21.59
C ALA A 219 6.97 13.57 -21.82
N ALA A 220 6.01 13.77 -20.92
CA ALA A 220 5.05 14.86 -21.00
C ALA A 220 5.70 16.23 -20.75
N ASP A 221 6.47 16.35 -19.67
CA ASP A 221 7.22 17.54 -19.25
C ASP A 221 8.20 17.99 -20.36
N VAL A 222 9.18 17.17 -20.73
CA VAL A 222 10.19 17.50 -21.74
C VAL A 222 9.56 17.69 -23.12
N GLY A 223 8.59 16.84 -23.51
CA GLY A 223 7.88 16.97 -24.79
C GLY A 223 7.05 18.25 -24.86
N GLY A 224 6.36 18.59 -23.76
CA GLY A 224 5.59 19.84 -23.63
C GLY A 224 6.45 21.09 -23.74
N ASP A 225 7.63 21.05 -23.08
CA ASP A 225 8.60 22.15 -23.12
C ASP A 225 9.20 22.34 -24.53
N LEU A 226 9.60 21.25 -25.19
CA LEU A 226 10.16 21.36 -26.53
C LEU A 226 9.14 21.93 -27.54
N VAL A 227 7.92 21.43 -27.55
CA VAL A 227 6.88 21.92 -28.46
C VAL A 227 6.43 23.33 -28.06
N GLY A 228 6.16 23.57 -26.79
CA GLY A 228 5.65 24.84 -26.30
C GLY A 228 6.68 25.96 -26.36
N LYS A 229 7.78 25.81 -25.63
CA LYS A 229 8.79 26.86 -25.47
C LYS A 229 9.67 27.04 -26.70
N VAL A 230 10.17 25.92 -27.26
CA VAL A 230 11.21 25.97 -28.32
C VAL A 230 10.57 26.16 -29.68
N GLU A 231 9.56 25.36 -30.05
CA GLU A 231 8.94 25.43 -31.36
C GLU A 231 7.87 26.52 -31.48
N ALA A 232 6.96 26.59 -30.52
CA ALA A 232 5.83 27.53 -30.56
C ALA A 232 6.12 28.88 -29.90
N GLY A 233 7.21 29.02 -29.13
CA GLY A 233 7.58 30.25 -28.43
C GLY A 233 6.56 30.75 -27.41
N ILE A 234 5.77 29.83 -26.84
CA ILE A 234 4.78 30.14 -25.81
C ILE A 234 5.35 29.90 -24.39
N PRO A 235 4.87 30.61 -23.37
CA PRO A 235 5.31 30.40 -22.00
C PRO A 235 5.09 28.97 -21.51
N GLU A 236 5.82 28.57 -20.47
CA GLU A 236 5.58 27.32 -19.74
C GLU A 236 4.16 27.30 -19.18
N ASP A 237 3.57 26.13 -19.12
CA ASP A 237 2.19 25.91 -18.62
C ASP A 237 1.08 26.71 -19.34
N ASP A 238 1.38 27.24 -20.52
CA ASP A 238 0.38 28.01 -21.28
C ASP A 238 -0.80 27.11 -21.71
N PRO A 239 -2.05 27.51 -21.48
CA PRO A 239 -3.22 26.69 -21.81
C PRO A 239 -3.40 26.41 -23.30
N ARG A 240 -2.66 27.11 -24.17
CA ARG A 240 -2.61 26.85 -25.62
C ARG A 240 -1.77 25.62 -25.95
N ASN A 241 -0.86 25.20 -25.07
CA ASN A 241 -0.07 23.97 -25.25
C ASN A 241 -0.89 22.76 -24.78
N PRO A 242 -1.28 21.85 -25.69
CA PRO A 242 -2.05 20.66 -25.32
C PRO A 242 -1.28 19.70 -24.41
N ALA A 243 0.03 19.79 -24.36
CA ALA A 243 0.89 18.96 -23.51
C ALA A 243 0.80 19.36 -22.03
N THR A 244 0.34 20.57 -21.68
CA THR A 244 0.16 21.01 -20.29
C THR A 244 -0.79 20.07 -19.50
N ILE A 245 -1.84 19.54 -20.14
CA ILE A 245 -2.73 18.55 -19.49
C ILE A 245 -1.99 17.24 -19.28
N ALA A 246 -1.19 16.80 -20.25
CA ALA A 246 -0.43 15.55 -20.14
C ALA A 246 0.64 15.65 -19.05
N ASP A 247 1.28 16.78 -18.91
CA ASP A 247 2.25 17.07 -17.85
C ASP A 247 1.60 17.00 -16.45
N ASN A 248 0.49 17.71 -16.26
CA ASN A 248 -0.30 17.61 -15.01
C ASN A 248 -0.80 16.17 -14.73
N VAL A 249 -1.12 15.38 -15.74
CA VAL A 249 -1.42 13.95 -15.57
C VAL A 249 -0.18 13.21 -15.10
N GLY A 250 0.98 13.49 -15.70
CA GLY A 250 2.27 12.92 -15.34
C GLY A 250 2.58 13.07 -13.86
N ASP A 251 2.49 14.27 -13.32
CA ASP A 251 2.71 14.55 -11.91
C ASP A 251 1.80 13.71 -11.00
N ASN A 252 0.54 13.57 -11.36
CA ASN A 252 -0.38 12.75 -10.56
C ASN A 252 -0.10 11.25 -10.66
N VAL A 253 0.32 10.73 -11.79
CA VAL A 253 0.60 9.29 -11.93
C VAL A 253 2.01 8.93 -11.45
N GLY A 254 3.00 9.81 -11.66
CA GLY A 254 4.38 9.62 -11.21
C GLY A 254 4.55 9.87 -9.71
N ASP A 255 4.18 11.08 -9.27
CA ASP A 255 4.49 11.53 -7.92
C ASP A 255 3.45 11.12 -6.89
N VAL A 256 2.20 10.87 -7.29
CA VAL A 256 1.19 10.39 -6.34
C VAL A 256 1.03 8.87 -6.45
N ALA A 257 0.62 8.34 -7.60
CA ALA A 257 0.36 6.90 -7.70
C ALA A 257 1.66 6.09 -7.62
N GLY A 258 2.69 6.48 -8.38
CA GLY A 258 3.99 5.79 -8.41
C GLY A 258 4.74 5.86 -7.09
N MET A 259 4.93 7.08 -6.54
CA MET A 259 5.59 7.24 -5.24
C MET A 259 4.77 6.65 -4.08
N GLY A 260 3.45 6.70 -4.17
CA GLY A 260 2.59 6.11 -3.16
C GLY A 260 2.70 4.59 -3.09
N ALA A 261 2.79 3.93 -4.25
CA ALA A 261 3.05 2.49 -4.31
C ALA A 261 4.46 2.14 -3.77
N ASP A 262 5.47 2.97 -4.03
CA ASP A 262 6.83 2.84 -3.53
C ASP A 262 6.91 3.00 -2.00
N LEU A 263 6.18 3.98 -1.44
CA LEU A 263 6.05 4.15 0.00
C LEU A 263 5.33 2.95 0.66
N PHE A 264 4.30 2.41 0.00
CA PHE A 264 3.62 1.20 0.45
C PHE A 264 4.57 0.01 0.51
N GLU A 265 5.36 -0.22 -0.55
CA GLU A 265 6.39 -1.27 -0.59
C GLU A 265 7.39 -1.11 0.53
N SER A 266 7.96 0.09 0.67
CA SER A 266 8.99 0.39 1.67
C SER A 266 8.48 0.19 3.10
N TYR A 267 7.24 0.61 3.38
CA TYR A 267 6.60 0.43 4.68
C TYR A 267 6.35 -1.04 5.00
N VAL A 268 5.76 -1.77 4.07
CA VAL A 268 5.52 -3.22 4.20
C VAL A 268 6.84 -3.98 4.32
N GLY A 269 7.81 -3.65 3.48
CA GLY A 269 9.13 -4.27 3.47
C GLY A 269 9.88 -4.08 4.80
N ALA A 270 9.80 -2.87 5.39
CA ALA A 270 10.42 -2.60 6.69
C ALA A 270 9.80 -3.44 7.82
N ILE A 271 8.47 -3.55 7.87
CA ILE A 271 7.78 -4.37 8.87
C ILE A 271 8.18 -5.84 8.72
N ILE A 272 8.09 -6.38 7.51
CA ILE A 272 8.38 -7.78 7.22
C ILE A 272 9.85 -8.12 7.47
N SER A 273 10.78 -7.27 7.01
CA SER A 273 12.22 -7.47 7.24
C SER A 273 12.57 -7.47 8.71
N THR A 274 11.97 -6.56 9.49
CA THR A 274 12.18 -6.49 10.94
C THR A 274 11.62 -7.73 11.64
N ALA A 275 10.44 -8.21 11.21
CA ALA A 275 9.86 -9.45 11.73
C ALA A 275 10.75 -10.67 11.44
N ILE A 276 11.32 -10.77 10.24
CA ILE A 276 12.26 -11.84 9.85
C ILE A 276 13.53 -11.80 10.70
N ILE A 277 14.10 -10.62 10.90
CA ILE A 277 15.28 -10.44 11.75
C ILE A 277 14.94 -10.86 13.19
N GLY A 278 13.79 -10.41 13.72
CA GLY A 278 13.31 -10.80 15.04
C GLY A 278 13.22 -12.31 15.20
N PHE A 279 12.69 -12.97 14.19
CA PHE A 279 12.59 -14.43 14.13
C PHE A 279 13.98 -15.13 14.25
N SER A 280 14.99 -14.59 13.57
CA SER A 280 16.36 -15.12 13.58
C SER A 280 17.11 -14.87 14.89
N LEU A 281 16.62 -13.94 15.71
CA LEU A 281 17.24 -13.56 16.98
C LEU A 281 16.75 -14.40 18.18
N VAL A 282 15.76 -15.26 17.99
CA VAL A 282 15.28 -16.13 19.07
C VAL A 282 16.40 -17.06 19.54
N PRO A 283 16.77 -17.04 20.84
CA PRO A 283 17.87 -17.86 21.34
C PRO A 283 17.60 -19.36 21.15
N GLY A 284 18.53 -20.08 20.54
CA GLY A 284 18.42 -21.54 20.28
C GLY A 284 18.39 -22.42 21.51
N GLY A 285 18.53 -21.86 22.71
CA GLY A 285 18.40 -22.57 23.98
C GLY A 285 17.03 -22.53 24.64
N LEU A 286 16.11 -21.73 24.09
CA LEU A 286 14.75 -21.67 24.57
C LEU A 286 13.94 -22.84 24.01
N THR A 287 13.07 -23.41 24.82
CA THR A 287 12.19 -24.53 24.45
C THR A 287 10.80 -24.32 25.04
N GLY A 288 9.79 -24.96 24.44
CA GLY A 288 8.42 -24.88 24.95
C GLY A 288 7.86 -23.45 24.90
N LYS A 289 7.12 -23.08 25.93
CA LYS A 289 6.39 -21.83 26.04
C LYS A 289 7.29 -20.59 25.90
N ASP A 290 8.46 -20.60 26.50
CA ASP A 290 9.38 -19.44 26.48
C ASP A 290 9.86 -19.14 25.04
N HIS A 291 10.06 -20.17 24.23
CA HIS A 291 10.42 -20.04 22.83
C HIS A 291 9.28 -19.45 22.00
N GLU A 292 8.05 -19.93 22.20
CA GLU A 292 6.84 -19.42 21.49
C GLU A 292 6.52 -17.98 21.88
N GLU A 293 6.65 -17.62 23.15
CA GLU A 293 6.47 -16.23 23.59
C GLU A 293 7.53 -15.30 22.99
N ALA A 294 8.78 -15.71 22.94
CA ALA A 294 9.86 -14.95 22.32
C ALA A 294 9.61 -14.75 20.81
N LEU A 295 9.27 -15.83 20.10
CA LEU A 295 8.91 -15.77 18.66
C LEU A 295 7.75 -14.80 18.41
N THR A 296 6.67 -14.96 19.14
CA THR A 296 5.47 -14.14 18.99
C THR A 296 5.76 -12.67 19.28
N SER A 297 6.50 -12.40 20.35
CA SER A 297 6.87 -11.03 20.73
C SER A 297 7.72 -10.35 19.68
N LEU A 298 8.74 -11.04 19.17
CA LEU A 298 9.65 -10.49 18.15
C LEU A 298 8.97 -10.34 16.79
N LEU A 299 8.06 -11.24 16.43
CA LEU A 299 7.25 -11.13 15.22
C LEU A 299 6.27 -9.96 15.28
N MET A 300 5.60 -9.78 16.42
CA MET A 300 4.56 -8.75 16.59
C MET A 300 5.13 -7.37 16.89
N TYR A 301 6.38 -7.27 17.36
CA TYR A 301 6.99 -5.99 17.69
C TYR A 301 6.93 -4.95 16.55
N PRO A 302 7.37 -5.25 15.31
CA PRO A 302 7.31 -4.28 14.23
C PRO A 302 5.87 -3.94 13.82
N VAL A 303 4.91 -4.86 13.97
CA VAL A 303 3.49 -4.63 13.67
C VAL A 303 2.88 -3.65 14.68
N VAL A 304 3.16 -3.86 15.96
CA VAL A 304 2.69 -2.97 17.04
C VAL A 304 3.33 -1.59 16.91
N LEU A 305 4.64 -1.53 16.61
CA LEU A 305 5.33 -0.26 16.38
C LEU A 305 4.72 0.50 15.19
N ALA A 306 4.41 -0.20 14.11
CA ALA A 306 3.73 0.35 12.96
C ALA A 306 2.31 0.85 13.31
N ALA A 307 1.56 0.11 14.11
CA ALA A 307 0.24 0.52 14.59
C ALA A 307 0.30 1.80 15.45
N VAL A 308 1.29 1.88 16.36
CA VAL A 308 1.55 3.11 17.13
C VAL A 308 1.89 4.29 16.19
N GLY A 309 2.68 4.04 15.15
CA GLY A 309 2.98 5.03 14.11
C GLY A 309 1.72 5.59 13.42
N VAL A 310 0.74 4.73 13.11
CA VAL A 310 -0.55 5.16 12.54
C VAL A 310 -1.31 6.09 13.49
N VAL A 311 -1.26 5.83 14.79
CA VAL A 311 -1.93 6.69 15.80
C VAL A 311 -1.20 8.02 15.99
N ALA A 312 0.12 8.02 15.85
CA ALA A 312 0.94 9.22 16.04
C ALA A 312 0.94 10.18 14.83
N SER A 313 0.52 9.70 13.66
CA SER A 313 0.45 10.47 12.39
C SER A 313 -0.84 11.26 12.27
#